data_b019995f60fd3e03110d0a601c6cfd2e
#
_entry.id   b019995f60fd3e03110d0a601c6cfd2e
#
_cell.length_a   1.000
_cell.length_b   1.000
_cell.length_c   1.000
_cell.angle_alpha   90.00
_cell.angle_beta   90.00
_cell.angle_gamma   90.00
#
_symmetry.space_group_name_H-M   'P 1'
#
loop_
_entity.id
_entity.type
_entity.pdbx_description
1 polymer ?
#
loop_
_entity_poly.entity_id
_entity_poly.type
_entity_poly.pdbx_seq_one_letter_code
_entity_poly.pdbx_strand_id
1 'polypeptide(L)'
;MLLAGGDLPAQSQKIPYGMVPYSRPVYKNGKRMLWHGVWRGSLSRYARQYAAPGAAKPVLALAPEPQPVAAKEFAVLADPGDARASRMAKDFATVMSASGAAGRAVVGSTSPNGLGKVLKTDMVDFAIVSLDCLLSSAKGDPEWIKRVPFVARLAPETLTVIAPREVKSVSDLQGKTVSFGDLDSATSTGGRMLFSRLGVTANQTNEPLPEALDRLAAGKIDAVVVLGAEESPALSDFGGDGRFHIVPIAWSPTLESVYAPAQVTAAERPNLVSPTDPVETVGEPMALIALDAAPGSPRADALGRVARLFFDNYDGFLGDDHDSHWRDVNLAADASWPTESWPRLGAAQSWLDAKKSSVDGSLAAFRASAKSVATSAGWPSAADSDRLYDGLTRWRGLMQ
;
A
#
# COMPACT_ATOMS: atom_id res chain seq x y z
N MET A 1 26.41 -32.33 -19.91
CA MET A 1 26.41 -33.78 -19.76
C MET A 1 25.05 -34.19 -19.24
N LEU A 2 24.24 -34.81 -20.08
CA LEU A 2 22.93 -35.34 -19.73
C LEU A 2 23.12 -36.70 -19.05
N LEU A 3 22.79 -36.82 -17.79
CA LEU A 3 22.65 -38.10 -17.13
C LEU A 3 21.17 -38.49 -17.13
N ALA A 4 20.88 -39.54 -17.83
CA ALA A 4 19.56 -40.17 -17.86
C ALA A 4 19.27 -40.90 -16.54
N GLY A 5 18.02 -40.77 -16.08
CA GLY A 5 17.55 -41.19 -14.78
C GLY A 5 17.78 -42.68 -14.46
N GLY A 6 18.35 -42.91 -13.32
CA GLY A 6 18.26 -44.05 -12.48
C GLY A 6 18.32 -43.55 -11.05
N ASP A 7 17.64 -44.22 -10.13
CA ASP A 7 17.66 -43.92 -8.71
C ASP A 7 19.14 -43.97 -8.21
N LEU A 8 19.74 -42.80 -8.13
CA LEU A 8 21.02 -42.63 -7.45
C LEU A 8 20.73 -42.24 -6.00
N PRO A 9 21.37 -42.92 -5.04
CA PRO A 9 21.18 -42.56 -3.64
C PRO A 9 21.62 -41.13 -3.38
N ALA A 10 20.87 -40.45 -2.51
CA ALA A 10 21.03 -39.02 -2.17
C ALA A 10 22.35 -38.68 -1.45
N GLN A 11 23.41 -39.45 -1.67
CA GLN A 11 24.72 -39.24 -1.03
C GLN A 11 25.78 -38.87 -2.06
N SER A 12 26.30 -37.65 -1.89
CA SER A 12 27.63 -37.19 -2.33
C SER A 12 27.84 -36.71 -3.77
N GLN A 13 26.89 -36.20 -4.48
CA GLN A 13 27.27 -35.35 -5.62
C GLN A 13 27.51 -33.92 -5.14
N LYS A 14 28.80 -33.57 -4.92
CA LYS A 14 29.21 -32.17 -4.70
C LYS A 14 28.86 -31.34 -5.94
N ILE A 15 27.86 -30.48 -5.81
CA ILE A 15 27.48 -29.56 -6.86
C ILE A 15 28.62 -28.54 -7.03
N PRO A 16 29.19 -28.37 -8.23
CA PRO A 16 30.26 -27.42 -8.44
C PRO A 16 29.82 -25.99 -8.16
N TYR A 17 30.73 -25.18 -7.62
CA TYR A 17 30.49 -23.78 -7.31
C TYR A 17 29.92 -23.02 -8.51
N GLY A 18 28.80 -22.25 -8.27
CA GLY A 18 28.14 -21.51 -9.30
C GLY A 18 27.09 -22.29 -10.12
N MET A 19 26.80 -23.54 -9.74
CA MET A 19 25.72 -24.33 -10.30
C MET A 19 24.55 -24.42 -9.32
N VAL A 20 23.32 -24.25 -9.81
CA VAL A 20 22.10 -24.39 -9.04
C VAL A 20 21.43 -25.70 -9.38
N PRO A 21 21.09 -26.57 -8.39
CA PRO A 21 20.31 -27.76 -8.65
C PRO A 21 18.95 -27.38 -9.19
N TYR A 22 18.52 -28.04 -10.23
CA TYR A 22 17.26 -27.81 -10.88
C TYR A 22 16.51 -29.12 -11.08
N SER A 23 15.25 -29.14 -10.72
CA SER A 23 14.39 -30.31 -10.89
C SER A 23 13.12 -29.91 -11.65
N ARG A 24 12.77 -30.68 -12.68
CA ARG A 24 11.49 -30.50 -13.38
C ARG A 24 10.80 -31.84 -13.59
N PRO A 25 9.47 -31.89 -13.57
CA PRO A 25 8.75 -33.09 -13.95
C PRO A 25 8.91 -33.34 -15.45
N VAL A 26 9.22 -34.58 -15.81
CA VAL A 26 9.22 -35.08 -17.18
C VAL A 26 8.37 -36.34 -17.26
N TYR A 27 7.71 -36.56 -18.38
CA TYR A 27 6.91 -37.75 -18.61
C TYR A 27 7.62 -38.65 -19.62
N LYS A 28 7.84 -39.91 -19.24
CA LYS A 28 8.40 -40.93 -20.11
C LYS A 28 7.51 -42.18 -20.00
N ASN A 29 7.03 -42.63 -21.14
CA ASN A 29 6.14 -43.80 -21.22
C ASN A 29 4.89 -43.69 -20.31
N GLY A 30 4.29 -42.50 -20.22
CA GLY A 30 3.11 -42.23 -19.39
C GLY A 30 3.37 -42.12 -17.87
N LYS A 31 4.61 -42.30 -17.40
CA LYS A 31 4.97 -42.14 -15.99
C LYS A 31 5.64 -40.80 -15.73
N ARG A 32 5.22 -40.14 -14.66
CA ARG A 32 5.82 -38.91 -14.19
C ARG A 32 7.16 -39.23 -13.51
N MET A 33 8.23 -38.67 -14.00
CA MET A 33 9.57 -38.74 -13.44
C MET A 33 10.06 -37.34 -13.11
N LEU A 34 10.94 -37.23 -12.10
CA LEU A 34 11.67 -36.01 -11.79
C LEU A 34 13.02 -36.05 -12.51
N TRP A 35 13.23 -35.08 -13.40
CA TRP A 35 14.53 -34.86 -14.01
C TRP A 35 15.35 -33.92 -13.12
N HIS A 36 16.55 -34.34 -12.73
CA HIS A 36 17.49 -33.54 -11.95
C HIS A 36 18.64 -33.11 -12.82
N GLY A 37 19.00 -31.85 -12.79
CA GLY A 37 20.13 -31.31 -13.52
C GLY A 37 20.77 -30.15 -12.77
N VAL A 38 21.82 -29.62 -13.31
CA VAL A 38 22.51 -28.45 -12.78
C VAL A 38 22.64 -27.41 -13.88
N TRP A 39 22.37 -26.15 -13.53
CA TRP A 39 22.49 -25.03 -14.45
C TRP A 39 23.91 -24.43 -14.39
N ARG A 40 24.42 -23.93 -15.52
CA ARG A 40 25.79 -23.46 -15.67
C ARG A 40 26.06 -22.10 -15.04
N GLY A 41 26.98 -22.01 -14.09
CA GLY A 41 27.82 -20.83 -13.90
C GLY A 41 29.19 -21.07 -14.62
N SER A 42 29.92 -20.00 -14.86
CA SER A 42 31.18 -19.95 -15.66
C SER A 42 32.01 -21.23 -15.80
N LEU A 43 32.07 -21.79 -17.00
CA LEU A 43 32.84 -22.99 -17.40
C LEU A 43 34.36 -22.90 -17.10
N SER A 44 34.91 -21.70 -17.04
CA SER A 44 36.34 -21.47 -16.84
C SER A 44 36.86 -21.88 -15.45
N ARG A 45 36.01 -21.85 -14.44
CA ARG A 45 36.37 -22.30 -13.09
C ARG A 45 36.25 -23.83 -12.91
N TYR A 46 35.28 -24.43 -13.60
CA TYR A 46 35.07 -25.87 -13.58
C TYR A 46 36.24 -26.62 -14.20
N ALA A 47 36.74 -26.16 -15.35
CA ALA A 47 37.88 -26.78 -16.04
C ALA A 47 39.18 -26.76 -15.22
N ARG A 48 39.39 -25.74 -14.38
CA ARG A 48 40.61 -25.66 -13.51
C ARG A 48 40.56 -26.55 -12.28
N GLN A 49 39.39 -26.96 -11.83
CA GLN A 49 39.24 -27.76 -10.62
C GLN A 49 39.45 -29.28 -10.87
N TYR A 50 39.35 -29.72 -12.14
CA TYR A 50 39.42 -31.11 -12.54
C TYR A 50 40.59 -31.44 -13.51
N ALA A 51 41.46 -30.48 -13.80
CA ALA A 51 42.64 -30.67 -14.67
C ALA A 51 43.86 -30.97 -13.81
N ALA A 52 44.07 -32.22 -13.52
CA ALA A 52 45.30 -32.96 -13.16
C ALA A 52 45.16 -33.76 -11.83
N PRO A 53 45.25 -35.08 -11.88
CA PRO A 53 45.50 -35.90 -10.70
C PRO A 53 47.00 -35.86 -10.37
N GLY A 54 47.35 -35.27 -9.22
CA GLY A 54 48.71 -35.37 -8.70
C GLY A 54 49.34 -34.13 -8.04
N ALA A 55 48.76 -32.96 -8.11
CA ALA A 55 49.31 -31.80 -7.41
C ALA A 55 48.66 -31.63 -6.02
N ALA A 56 49.49 -31.61 -4.96
CA ALA A 56 49.05 -31.28 -3.62
C ALA A 56 48.34 -29.89 -3.62
N LYS A 57 47.09 -29.90 -3.25
CA LYS A 57 46.27 -28.66 -3.19
C LYS A 57 46.73 -27.79 -2.03
N PRO A 58 47.05 -26.51 -2.24
CA PRO A 58 47.06 -25.59 -1.11
C PRO A 58 45.67 -25.56 -0.52
N VAL A 59 45.53 -25.84 0.77
CA VAL A 59 44.32 -25.60 1.52
C VAL A 59 44.19 -24.05 1.64
N LEU A 60 43.57 -23.44 0.64
CA LEU A 60 43.05 -22.09 0.83
C LEU A 60 41.97 -22.24 1.88
N ALA A 61 42.22 -21.73 3.10
CA ALA A 61 41.19 -21.47 4.07
C ALA A 61 40.13 -20.64 3.34
N LEU A 62 38.95 -21.22 3.13
CA LEU A 62 37.80 -20.46 2.68
C LEU A 62 37.63 -19.32 3.69
N ALA A 63 37.80 -18.07 3.22
CA ALA A 63 37.33 -16.97 4.00
C ALA A 63 35.89 -17.32 4.41
N PRO A 64 35.50 -17.11 5.67
CA PRO A 64 34.13 -17.35 6.07
C PRO A 64 33.25 -16.66 5.06
N GLU A 65 32.25 -17.37 4.50
CA GLU A 65 31.24 -16.74 3.67
C GLU A 65 30.73 -15.53 4.48
N PRO A 66 30.66 -14.34 3.86
CA PRO A 66 30.08 -13.20 4.56
C PRO A 66 28.70 -13.69 5.01
N GLN A 67 28.54 -13.86 6.31
CA GLN A 67 27.21 -14.14 6.87
C GLN A 67 26.33 -13.03 6.34
N PRO A 68 25.14 -13.35 5.80
CA PRO A 68 24.23 -12.32 5.37
C PRO A 68 24.03 -11.42 6.60
N VAL A 69 24.53 -10.19 6.51
CA VAL A 69 24.24 -9.16 7.51
C VAL A 69 22.72 -9.15 7.55
N ALA A 70 22.14 -9.52 8.68
CA ALA A 70 20.69 -9.57 8.84
C ALA A 70 20.17 -8.24 8.32
N ALA A 71 19.40 -8.29 7.23
CA ALA A 71 18.89 -7.07 6.62
C ALA A 71 18.13 -6.36 7.73
N LYS A 72 18.48 -5.09 7.98
CA LYS A 72 17.82 -4.29 9.02
C LYS A 72 16.31 -4.38 8.78
N GLU A 73 15.59 -4.80 9.80
CA GLU A 73 14.14 -4.84 9.77
C GLU A 73 13.60 -3.44 9.50
N PHE A 74 12.70 -3.29 8.50
CA PHE A 74 12.05 -2.02 8.28
C PHE A 74 10.88 -1.81 9.25
N ALA A 75 10.53 -0.56 9.50
CA ALA A 75 9.40 -0.20 10.34
C ALA A 75 8.39 0.65 9.55
N VAL A 76 7.10 0.31 9.68
CA VAL A 76 5.99 1.10 9.11
C VAL A 76 5.11 1.65 10.21
N LEU A 77 4.92 2.98 10.20
CA LEU A 77 4.17 3.74 11.20
C LEU A 77 2.69 3.85 10.78
N ALA A 78 1.80 3.71 11.77
CA ALA A 78 0.39 4.07 11.64
C ALA A 78 -0.12 4.75 12.91
N ASP A 79 -1.16 5.59 12.76
CA ASP A 79 -1.78 6.30 13.88
C ASP A 79 -2.57 5.34 14.77
N PRO A 80 -2.43 5.41 16.11
CA PRO A 80 -3.17 4.53 17.03
C PRO A 80 -4.68 4.76 17.00
N GLY A 81 -5.12 5.97 16.68
CA GLY A 81 -6.53 6.33 16.56
C GLY A 81 -7.18 5.88 15.24
N ASP A 82 -6.37 5.36 14.31
CA ASP A 82 -6.79 4.87 13.00
C ASP A 82 -6.61 3.35 12.94
N ALA A 83 -7.72 2.63 13.15
CA ALA A 83 -7.71 1.17 13.20
C ALA A 83 -7.36 0.54 11.84
N ARG A 84 -7.85 1.15 10.73
CA ARG A 84 -7.57 0.67 9.36
C ARG A 84 -6.11 0.88 9.02
N ALA A 85 -5.56 2.10 9.19
CA ALA A 85 -4.14 2.34 8.94
C ALA A 85 -3.25 1.41 9.78
N SER A 86 -3.62 1.16 11.04
CA SER A 86 -2.91 0.22 11.91
C SER A 86 -2.96 -1.22 11.40
N ARG A 87 -4.09 -1.68 10.86
CA ARG A 87 -4.23 -2.99 10.22
C ARG A 87 -3.43 -3.06 8.93
N MET A 88 -3.59 -2.10 8.03
CA MET A 88 -2.83 -2.04 6.78
C MET A 88 -1.31 -1.99 7.02
N ALA A 89 -0.85 -1.31 8.07
CA ALA A 89 0.57 -1.33 8.45
C ALA A 89 1.04 -2.73 8.89
N LYS A 90 0.21 -3.48 9.62
CA LYS A 90 0.50 -4.89 9.98
C LYS A 90 0.51 -5.79 8.75
N ASP A 91 -0.45 -5.65 7.84
CA ASP A 91 -0.50 -6.38 6.58
C ASP A 91 0.75 -6.10 5.75
N PHE A 92 1.12 -4.81 5.61
CA PHE A 92 2.32 -4.42 4.88
C PHE A 92 3.57 -5.08 5.47
N ALA A 93 3.74 -5.04 6.79
CA ALA A 93 4.87 -5.69 7.45
C ALA A 93 4.85 -7.21 7.25
N THR A 94 3.67 -7.85 7.33
CA THR A 94 3.49 -9.30 7.21
C THR A 94 3.80 -9.78 5.80
N VAL A 95 3.18 -9.19 4.79
CA VAL A 95 3.35 -9.58 3.38
C VAL A 95 4.78 -9.32 2.92
N MET A 96 5.38 -8.20 3.31
CA MET A 96 6.77 -7.90 2.96
C MET A 96 7.74 -8.86 3.66
N SER A 97 7.48 -9.26 4.90
CA SER A 97 8.29 -10.25 5.60
C SER A 97 8.22 -11.61 4.91
N ALA A 98 7.05 -12.05 4.49
CA ALA A 98 6.86 -13.26 3.70
C ALA A 98 7.56 -13.17 2.33
N SER A 99 7.71 -11.97 1.79
CA SER A 99 8.39 -11.70 0.51
C SER A 99 9.91 -11.50 0.65
N GLY A 100 10.47 -11.66 1.85
CA GLY A 100 11.91 -11.59 2.10
C GLY A 100 12.46 -10.26 2.59
N ALA A 101 11.59 -9.32 2.98
CA ALA A 101 11.97 -8.07 3.64
C ALA A 101 11.36 -8.02 5.04
N ALA A 102 12.11 -8.45 6.05
CA ALA A 102 11.63 -8.42 7.44
C ALA A 102 11.17 -7.01 7.84
N GLY A 103 9.95 -6.93 8.38
CA GLY A 103 9.34 -5.67 8.75
C GLY A 103 8.42 -5.78 9.94
N ARG A 104 8.17 -4.65 10.60
CA ARG A 104 7.24 -4.55 11.73
C ARG A 104 6.38 -3.31 11.63
N ALA A 105 5.13 -3.43 12.08
CA ALA A 105 4.27 -2.27 12.28
C ALA A 105 4.64 -1.56 13.59
N VAL A 106 4.59 -0.24 13.57
CA VAL A 106 4.82 0.64 14.73
C VAL A 106 3.58 1.53 14.88
N VAL A 107 3.09 1.62 16.08
CA VAL A 107 1.98 2.50 16.42
C VAL A 107 2.54 3.81 16.98
N GLY A 108 2.10 4.93 16.42
CA GLY A 108 2.53 6.26 16.84
C GLY A 108 1.84 7.34 16.02
N SER A 109 1.88 8.58 16.50
CA SER A 109 1.19 9.69 15.86
C SER A 109 1.71 9.97 14.46
N THR A 110 0.81 10.05 13.49
CA THR A 110 1.05 10.52 12.12
C THR A 110 0.62 11.97 11.91
N SER A 111 0.23 12.67 12.98
CA SER A 111 0.01 14.12 12.96
C SER A 111 1.25 14.89 12.51
N PRO A 112 1.13 16.18 12.17
CA PRO A 112 2.28 17.00 11.82
C PRO A 112 3.41 16.97 12.87
N ASN A 113 3.05 16.97 14.15
CA ASN A 113 4.04 16.87 15.24
C ASN A 113 4.68 15.48 15.32
N GLY A 114 3.88 14.43 15.12
CA GLY A 114 4.34 13.05 15.12
C GLY A 114 5.31 12.78 13.97
N LEU A 115 4.91 13.09 12.74
CA LEU A 115 5.76 12.95 11.55
C LEU A 115 7.05 13.77 11.67
N GLY A 116 6.97 15.01 12.19
CA GLY A 116 8.14 15.85 12.42
C GLY A 116 9.13 15.28 13.43
N LYS A 117 8.67 14.50 14.41
CA LYS A 117 9.54 13.77 15.37
C LYS A 117 10.17 12.55 14.69
N VAL A 118 9.37 11.76 13.95
CA VAL A 118 9.83 10.53 13.31
C VAL A 118 10.87 10.79 12.24
N LEU A 119 10.73 11.86 11.45
CA LEU A 119 11.72 12.28 10.45
C LEU A 119 13.10 12.64 11.02
N LYS A 120 13.18 12.90 12.34
CA LYS A 120 14.46 13.17 13.03
C LYS A 120 15.13 11.90 13.54
N THR A 121 14.50 10.75 13.36
CA THR A 121 15.00 9.48 13.85
C THR A 121 14.99 8.46 12.71
N ASP A 122 15.95 7.54 12.70
CA ASP A 122 15.98 6.44 11.71
C ASP A 122 15.20 5.21 12.20
N MET A 123 14.17 5.41 13.03
CA MET A 123 13.42 4.33 13.66
C MET A 123 12.22 3.83 12.83
N VAL A 124 11.80 4.63 11.86
CA VAL A 124 10.67 4.34 10.97
C VAL A 124 11.11 4.57 9.54
N ASP A 125 10.70 3.69 8.65
CA ASP A 125 11.10 3.67 7.24
C ASP A 125 9.94 4.03 6.31
N PHE A 126 8.72 3.63 6.68
CA PHE A 126 7.47 3.92 5.97
C PHE A 126 6.41 4.43 6.94
N ALA A 127 5.40 5.11 6.42
CA ALA A 127 4.22 5.47 7.21
C ALA A 127 2.95 5.41 6.34
N ILE A 128 1.84 5.04 6.97
CA ILE A 128 0.51 5.21 6.40
C ILE A 128 -0.07 6.47 7.00
N VAL A 129 -0.39 7.44 6.16
CA VAL A 129 -0.73 8.80 6.58
C VAL A 129 -1.88 9.36 5.76
N SER A 130 -2.68 10.23 6.40
CA SER A 130 -3.69 11.00 5.72
C SER A 130 -3.11 12.22 4.99
N LEU A 131 -3.79 12.67 3.95
CA LEU A 131 -3.37 13.83 3.19
C LEU A 131 -3.36 15.09 4.04
N ASP A 132 -4.36 15.28 4.90
CA ASP A 132 -4.46 16.47 5.75
C ASP A 132 -3.27 16.55 6.73
N CYS A 133 -2.80 15.41 7.24
CA CYS A 133 -1.58 15.34 8.05
C CYS A 133 -0.34 15.75 7.24
N LEU A 134 -0.23 15.28 5.98
CA LEU A 134 0.88 15.65 5.10
C LEU A 134 0.87 17.14 4.75
N LEU A 135 -0.29 17.67 4.34
CA LEU A 135 -0.43 19.09 3.99
C LEU A 135 -0.18 20.01 5.19
N SER A 136 -0.66 19.61 6.36
CA SER A 136 -0.42 20.35 7.60
C SER A 136 1.05 20.31 8.02
N SER A 137 1.73 19.17 7.78
CA SER A 137 3.17 19.03 8.03
C SER A 137 4.03 19.89 7.10
N ALA A 138 3.60 20.02 5.84
CA ALA A 138 4.28 20.84 4.84
C ALA A 138 4.04 22.34 5.01
N LYS A 139 3.13 22.74 5.89
CA LYS A 139 2.78 24.14 6.11
C LYS A 139 3.98 24.95 6.60
N GLY A 140 4.48 25.82 5.71
CA GLY A 140 5.66 26.66 5.99
C GLY A 140 6.98 26.07 5.52
N ASP A 141 7.02 24.83 5.02
CA ASP A 141 8.20 24.21 4.41
C ASP A 141 7.81 23.40 3.17
N PRO A 142 7.78 24.02 1.97
CA PRO A 142 7.46 23.32 0.73
C PRO A 142 8.43 22.17 0.38
N GLU A 143 9.67 22.22 0.89
CA GLU A 143 10.67 21.17 0.67
C GLU A 143 10.37 19.93 1.53
N TRP A 144 9.57 20.09 2.57
CA TRP A 144 9.19 18.97 3.45
C TRP A 144 8.54 17.81 2.67
N ILE A 145 7.67 18.13 1.73
CA ILE A 145 6.96 17.14 0.92
C ILE A 145 7.92 16.27 0.09
N LYS A 146 9.06 16.85 -0.34
CA LYS A 146 10.08 16.13 -1.11
C LYS A 146 10.82 15.09 -0.27
N ARG A 147 10.82 15.25 1.06
CA ARG A 147 11.45 14.35 2.01
C ARG A 147 10.59 13.13 2.38
N VAL A 148 9.34 13.12 1.95
CA VAL A 148 8.37 12.04 2.21
C VAL A 148 7.75 11.57 0.91
N PRO A 149 8.53 11.01 -0.03
CA PRO A 149 8.00 10.54 -1.31
C PRO A 149 6.93 9.47 -1.07
N PHE A 150 5.84 9.51 -1.84
CA PHE A 150 4.82 8.49 -1.72
C PHE A 150 5.21 7.21 -2.47
N VAL A 151 4.80 6.08 -1.94
CA VAL A 151 4.94 4.76 -2.57
C VAL A 151 3.67 4.43 -3.34
N ALA A 152 2.51 4.51 -2.67
CA ALA A 152 1.20 4.25 -3.26
C ALA A 152 0.13 5.14 -2.62
N ARG A 153 -0.91 5.49 -3.39
CA ARG A 153 -2.15 6.02 -2.87
C ARG A 153 -2.99 4.86 -2.37
N LEU A 154 -3.43 4.96 -1.13
CA LEU A 154 -4.31 3.98 -0.51
C LEU A 154 -5.77 4.39 -0.71
N ALA A 155 -6.70 3.49 -0.38
CA ALA A 155 -8.10 3.80 -0.33
C ALA A 155 -8.37 4.98 0.63
N PRO A 156 -9.24 5.92 0.29
CA PRO A 156 -9.59 7.01 1.20
C PRO A 156 -10.31 6.48 2.44
N GLU A 157 -10.16 7.17 3.55
CA GLU A 157 -10.91 6.91 4.77
C GLU A 157 -12.07 7.88 4.95
N THR A 158 -13.21 7.39 5.40
CA THR A 158 -14.36 8.25 5.65
C THR A 158 -14.11 9.17 6.84
N LEU A 159 -14.33 10.48 6.63
CA LEU A 159 -14.31 11.46 7.69
C LEU A 159 -15.76 11.82 8.03
N THR A 160 -16.22 11.48 9.23
CA THR A 160 -17.60 11.61 9.65
C THR A 160 -17.76 12.52 10.86
N VAL A 161 -18.94 13.10 11.00
CA VAL A 161 -19.34 13.90 12.15
C VAL A 161 -20.58 13.26 12.76
N ILE A 162 -20.50 12.84 14.01
CA ILE A 162 -21.61 12.24 14.74
C ILE A 162 -22.20 13.28 15.68
N ALA A 163 -23.51 13.49 15.60
CA ALA A 163 -24.20 14.50 16.40
C ALA A 163 -25.64 14.08 16.72
N PRO A 164 -26.32 14.76 17.65
CA PRO A 164 -27.76 14.62 17.86
C PRO A 164 -28.54 14.97 16.58
N ARG A 165 -29.73 14.37 16.42
CA ARG A 165 -30.55 14.51 15.19
C ARG A 165 -31.01 15.92 14.87
N GLU A 166 -30.94 16.85 15.84
CA GLU A 166 -31.23 18.28 15.66
C GLU A 166 -30.19 18.97 14.79
N VAL A 167 -28.95 18.52 14.81
CA VAL A 167 -27.84 18.98 13.94
C VAL A 167 -28.04 18.40 12.55
N LYS A 168 -28.37 19.23 11.56
CA LYS A 168 -28.69 18.80 10.20
C LYS A 168 -27.52 18.97 9.24
N SER A 169 -26.58 19.85 9.57
CA SER A 169 -25.39 20.14 8.77
C SER A 169 -24.21 20.49 9.65
N VAL A 170 -23.01 20.40 9.12
CA VAL A 170 -21.80 20.81 9.86
C VAL A 170 -21.84 22.29 10.22
N SER A 171 -22.55 23.13 9.43
CA SER A 171 -22.73 24.55 9.72
C SER A 171 -23.49 24.83 11.03
N ASP A 172 -24.36 23.90 11.46
CA ASP A 172 -25.09 24.00 12.74
C ASP A 172 -24.18 23.88 13.96
N LEU A 173 -22.95 23.44 13.72
CA LEU A 173 -21.92 23.31 14.75
C LEU A 173 -21.09 24.59 14.96
N GLN A 174 -21.43 25.68 14.28
CA GLN A 174 -20.77 26.97 14.49
C GLN A 174 -20.89 27.40 15.96
N GLY A 175 -19.73 27.58 16.63
CA GLY A 175 -19.64 27.94 18.06
C GLY A 175 -20.05 26.85 19.04
N LYS A 176 -20.37 25.64 18.56
CA LYS A 176 -20.69 24.45 19.36
C LYS A 176 -19.41 23.77 19.85
N THR A 177 -19.55 22.90 20.86
CA THR A 177 -18.44 22.13 21.40
C THR A 177 -18.31 20.79 20.65
N VAL A 178 -17.19 20.58 19.97
CA VAL A 178 -16.94 19.40 19.13
C VAL A 178 -15.66 18.73 19.57
N SER A 179 -15.71 17.42 19.76
CA SER A 179 -14.52 16.60 19.96
C SER A 179 -13.90 16.22 18.61
N PHE A 180 -12.60 16.45 18.49
CA PHE A 180 -11.80 16.12 17.31
C PHE A 180 -10.89 14.91 17.55
N GLY A 181 -11.26 14.01 18.47
CA GLY A 181 -10.44 12.86 18.83
C GLY A 181 -9.19 13.24 19.62
N ASP A 182 -8.29 12.29 19.81
CA ASP A 182 -7.05 12.51 20.55
C ASP A 182 -6.23 13.68 20.00
N LEU A 183 -5.67 14.46 20.90
CA LEU A 183 -4.72 15.52 20.52
C LEU A 183 -3.54 14.89 19.75
N ASP A 184 -3.09 15.55 18.70
CA ASP A 184 -2.02 15.03 17.83
C ASP A 184 -2.35 13.71 17.09
N SER A 185 -3.64 13.40 16.86
CA SER A 185 -4.08 12.31 16.00
C SER A 185 -4.36 12.76 14.56
N ALA A 186 -4.49 11.80 13.64
CA ALA A 186 -4.94 12.04 12.28
C ALA A 186 -6.37 12.59 12.28
N THR A 187 -7.28 12.03 13.11
CA THR A 187 -8.65 12.53 13.29
C THR A 187 -8.68 14.00 13.70
N SER A 188 -7.83 14.39 14.66
CA SER A 188 -7.76 15.78 15.12
C SER A 188 -7.27 16.72 14.01
N THR A 189 -6.34 16.29 13.18
CA THR A 189 -5.82 17.09 12.08
C THR A 189 -6.84 17.19 10.95
N GLY A 190 -7.38 16.06 10.45
CA GLY A 190 -8.37 16.00 9.38
C GLY A 190 -9.67 16.74 9.74
N GLY A 191 -10.20 16.50 10.95
CA GLY A 191 -11.39 17.18 11.43
C GLY A 191 -11.26 18.72 11.44
N ARG A 192 -10.14 19.23 11.97
CA ARG A 192 -9.87 20.68 11.95
C ARG A 192 -9.73 21.23 10.54
N MET A 193 -9.07 20.50 9.65
CA MET A 193 -8.92 20.90 8.25
C MET A 193 -10.29 20.94 7.56
N LEU A 194 -11.12 19.91 7.75
CA LEU A 194 -12.49 19.87 7.21
C LEU A 194 -13.33 21.06 7.69
N PHE A 195 -13.41 21.31 9.00
CA PHE A 195 -14.16 22.42 9.56
C PHE A 195 -13.67 23.77 9.04
N SER A 196 -12.35 23.95 8.95
CA SER A 196 -11.75 25.16 8.36
C SER A 196 -12.17 25.36 6.89
N ARG A 197 -12.20 24.30 6.07
CA ARG A 197 -12.62 24.36 4.67
C ARG A 197 -14.10 24.66 4.52
N LEU A 198 -14.91 24.16 5.43
CA LEU A 198 -16.35 24.43 5.49
C LEU A 198 -16.67 25.81 6.11
N GLY A 199 -15.66 26.55 6.58
CA GLY A 199 -15.83 27.85 7.21
C GLY A 199 -16.51 27.80 8.58
N VAL A 200 -16.48 26.65 9.26
CA VAL A 200 -17.11 26.42 10.57
C VAL A 200 -16.05 26.49 11.68
N THR A 201 -16.33 27.33 12.69
CA THR A 201 -15.50 27.46 13.88
C THR A 201 -16.21 26.82 15.07
N ALA A 202 -15.67 25.76 15.63
CA ALA A 202 -16.18 25.08 16.82
C ALA A 202 -15.28 25.29 18.04
N ASN A 203 -15.85 25.16 19.24
CA ASN A 203 -15.09 25.04 20.47
C ASN A 203 -14.52 23.62 20.54
N GLN A 204 -13.20 23.49 20.37
CA GLN A 204 -12.54 22.21 20.20
C GLN A 204 -12.27 21.53 21.55
N THR A 205 -12.58 20.26 21.63
CA THR A 205 -12.12 19.36 22.70
C THR A 205 -11.39 18.17 22.05
N ASN A 206 -10.58 17.49 22.84
CA ASN A 206 -9.73 16.39 22.35
C ASN A 206 -9.74 15.25 23.39
N GLU A 207 -10.54 14.24 23.12
CA GLU A 207 -10.67 13.03 23.94
C GLU A 207 -10.56 11.78 23.08
N PRO A 208 -10.12 10.66 23.66
CA PRO A 208 -10.26 9.35 23.01
C PRO A 208 -11.69 9.08 22.59
N LEU A 209 -11.89 8.39 21.47
CA LEU A 209 -13.21 8.16 20.87
C LEU A 209 -14.26 7.62 21.87
N PRO A 210 -13.98 6.61 22.72
CA PRO A 210 -14.98 6.14 23.69
C PRO A 210 -15.44 7.22 24.66
N GLU A 211 -14.51 8.01 25.18
CA GLU A 211 -14.83 9.13 26.09
C GLU A 211 -15.62 10.25 25.38
N ALA A 212 -15.25 10.55 24.14
CA ALA A 212 -15.97 11.54 23.33
C ALA A 212 -17.41 11.11 23.09
N LEU A 213 -17.67 9.84 22.78
CA LEU A 213 -19.02 9.29 22.61
C LEU A 213 -19.83 9.32 23.91
N ASP A 214 -19.22 8.99 25.06
CA ASP A 214 -19.86 9.10 26.35
C ASP A 214 -20.26 10.55 26.68
N ARG A 215 -19.39 11.50 26.39
CA ARG A 215 -19.66 12.92 26.59
C ARG A 215 -20.76 13.44 25.65
N LEU A 216 -20.78 12.96 24.40
CA LEU A 216 -21.85 13.26 23.45
C LEU A 216 -23.20 12.70 23.94
N ALA A 217 -23.21 11.43 24.38
CA ALA A 217 -24.42 10.80 24.93
C ALA A 217 -24.96 11.53 26.16
N ALA A 218 -24.07 12.09 26.98
CA ALA A 218 -24.41 12.89 28.16
C ALA A 218 -24.75 14.37 27.85
N GLY A 219 -24.72 14.78 26.60
CA GLY A 219 -24.97 16.17 26.17
C GLY A 219 -23.93 17.19 26.66
N LYS A 220 -22.72 16.74 26.95
CA LYS A 220 -21.61 17.59 27.39
C LYS A 220 -20.81 18.18 26.23
N ILE A 221 -20.94 17.60 25.05
CA ILE A 221 -20.46 18.10 23.78
C ILE A 221 -21.54 17.94 22.72
N ASP A 222 -21.45 18.68 21.62
CA ASP A 222 -22.48 18.75 20.59
C ASP A 222 -22.20 17.80 19.41
N ALA A 223 -20.93 17.42 19.18
CA ALA A 223 -20.58 16.49 18.11
C ALA A 223 -19.22 15.83 18.37
N VAL A 224 -18.97 14.72 17.65
CA VAL A 224 -17.70 13.99 17.60
C VAL A 224 -17.29 13.80 16.15
N VAL A 225 -16.06 14.17 15.83
CA VAL A 225 -15.44 13.88 14.53
C VAL A 225 -14.72 12.54 14.60
N VAL A 226 -14.87 11.74 13.55
CA VAL A 226 -14.25 10.41 13.43
C VAL A 226 -13.65 10.24 12.04
N LEU A 227 -12.38 9.86 11.97
CA LEU A 227 -11.71 9.44 10.74
C LEU A 227 -11.61 7.91 10.74
N GLY A 228 -12.10 7.26 9.69
CA GLY A 228 -12.11 5.81 9.59
C GLY A 228 -12.95 5.14 10.68
N ALA A 229 -12.33 4.28 11.46
CA ALA A 229 -12.91 3.58 12.61
C ALA A 229 -14.10 2.66 12.26
N GLU A 230 -14.17 2.13 11.03
CA GLU A 230 -15.23 1.22 10.59
C GLU A 230 -15.37 0.01 11.52
N GLU A 231 -14.26 -0.43 12.10
CA GLU A 231 -14.21 -1.59 13.01
C GLU A 231 -14.12 -1.20 14.49
N SER A 232 -14.39 0.06 14.83
CA SER A 232 -14.35 0.47 16.23
C SER A 232 -15.52 -0.11 17.02
N PRO A 233 -15.27 -0.95 18.07
CA PRO A 233 -16.33 -1.47 18.92
C PRO A 233 -17.15 -0.35 19.58
N ALA A 234 -16.51 0.75 19.95
CA ALA A 234 -17.19 1.89 20.55
C ALA A 234 -18.26 2.50 19.64
N LEU A 235 -18.05 2.48 18.30
CA LEU A 235 -19.03 2.95 17.32
C LEU A 235 -20.10 1.91 17.00
N SER A 236 -19.78 0.63 17.06
CA SER A 236 -20.72 -0.44 16.75
C SER A 236 -21.93 -0.42 17.68
N ASP A 237 -21.73 -0.10 18.94
CA ASP A 237 -22.77 -0.09 19.99
C ASP A 237 -23.41 1.28 20.18
N PHE A 238 -22.77 2.33 19.66
CA PHE A 238 -23.23 3.72 19.84
C PHE A 238 -24.46 4.05 19.00
N GLY A 239 -25.38 4.83 19.55
CA GLY A 239 -26.52 5.39 18.82
C GLY A 239 -27.74 4.47 18.68
N GLY A 240 -27.72 3.27 19.31
CA GLY A 240 -28.83 2.31 19.25
C GLY A 240 -30.18 2.83 19.79
N ASP A 241 -30.19 3.92 20.55
CA ASP A 241 -31.39 4.62 21.02
C ASP A 241 -32.00 5.59 20.00
N GLY A 242 -31.37 5.74 18.83
CA GLY A 242 -31.84 6.57 17.73
C GLY A 242 -31.70 8.07 17.93
N ARG A 243 -31.07 8.55 19.00
CA ARG A 243 -30.88 9.99 19.27
C ARG A 243 -29.82 10.62 18.38
N PHE A 244 -28.89 9.83 17.88
CA PHE A 244 -27.72 10.29 17.13
C PHE A 244 -27.78 9.88 15.66
N HIS A 245 -27.00 10.53 14.84
CA HIS A 245 -26.82 10.22 13.44
C HIS A 245 -25.47 10.72 12.93
N ILE A 246 -25.06 10.30 11.74
CA ILE A 246 -23.96 10.92 11.00
C ILE A 246 -24.53 12.17 10.30
N VAL A 247 -23.90 13.32 10.55
CA VAL A 247 -24.24 14.58 9.90
C VAL A 247 -23.77 14.56 8.45
N PRO A 248 -24.65 14.79 7.47
CA PRO A 248 -24.24 14.80 6.08
C PRO A 248 -23.27 15.95 5.78
N ILE A 249 -22.26 15.65 4.96
CA ILE A 249 -21.29 16.63 4.45
C ILE A 249 -21.53 16.76 2.95
N ALA A 250 -22.24 17.80 2.57
CA ALA A 250 -22.54 18.05 1.17
C ALA A 250 -21.26 18.32 0.37
N TRP A 251 -21.12 17.63 -0.76
CA TRP A 251 -20.01 17.83 -1.66
C TRP A 251 -19.97 19.24 -2.23
N SER A 252 -18.80 19.85 -2.28
CA SER A 252 -18.62 21.21 -2.78
C SER A 252 -17.25 21.39 -3.45
N PRO A 253 -17.08 22.37 -4.36
CA PRO A 253 -15.79 22.65 -5.00
C PRO A 253 -14.65 22.94 -4.03
N THR A 254 -14.93 23.45 -2.83
CA THR A 254 -13.92 23.68 -1.79
C THR A 254 -13.34 22.38 -1.21
N LEU A 255 -14.07 21.27 -1.32
CA LEU A 255 -13.68 19.96 -0.85
C LEU A 255 -12.99 19.15 -1.95
N GLU A 256 -13.38 19.36 -3.21
CA GLU A 256 -12.90 18.60 -4.39
C GLU A 256 -11.38 18.61 -4.55
N SER A 257 -10.71 19.67 -4.14
CA SER A 257 -9.26 19.79 -4.28
C SER A 257 -8.47 18.87 -3.33
N VAL A 258 -9.12 18.32 -2.30
CA VAL A 258 -8.42 17.54 -1.24
C VAL A 258 -9.10 16.22 -0.95
N TYR A 259 -10.41 16.19 -0.89
CA TYR A 259 -11.17 14.99 -0.53
C TYR A 259 -11.72 14.27 -1.75
N ALA A 260 -12.14 13.04 -1.54
CA ALA A 260 -12.98 12.29 -2.47
C ALA A 260 -14.43 12.29 -1.95
N PRO A 261 -15.47 12.24 -2.82
CA PRO A 261 -16.81 11.97 -2.36
C PRO A 261 -16.89 10.59 -1.74
N ALA A 262 -17.57 10.47 -0.60
CA ALA A 262 -17.78 9.22 0.09
C ALA A 262 -19.20 9.12 0.66
N GLN A 263 -19.60 7.92 1.03
CA GLN A 263 -20.88 7.65 1.67
C GLN A 263 -20.67 6.65 2.80
N VAL A 264 -21.46 6.78 3.87
CA VAL A 264 -21.54 5.78 4.93
C VAL A 264 -22.91 5.10 4.85
N THR A 265 -22.88 3.78 4.89
CA THR A 265 -24.07 2.93 4.76
C THR A 265 -24.53 2.40 6.12
N ALA A 266 -25.75 1.92 6.19
CA ALA A 266 -26.23 1.22 7.39
C ALA A 266 -25.49 -0.11 7.64
N ALA A 267 -24.90 -0.71 6.63
CA ALA A 267 -24.05 -1.92 6.83
C ALA A 267 -22.80 -1.60 7.67
N GLU A 268 -22.24 -0.39 7.49
CA GLU A 268 -21.07 0.09 8.24
C GLU A 268 -21.47 0.68 9.60
N ARG A 269 -22.64 1.35 9.67
CA ARG A 269 -23.11 2.07 10.88
C ARG A 269 -24.62 1.87 11.09
N PRO A 270 -25.05 0.68 11.51
CA PRO A 270 -26.49 0.34 11.58
C PRO A 270 -27.30 1.22 12.54
N ASN A 271 -26.65 1.76 13.59
CA ASN A 271 -27.33 2.59 14.59
C ASN A 271 -27.35 4.08 14.24
N LEU A 272 -26.52 4.52 13.27
CA LEU A 272 -26.32 5.94 12.94
C LEU A 272 -26.81 6.30 11.55
N VAL A 273 -27.03 5.32 10.67
CA VAL A 273 -27.45 5.49 9.28
C VAL A 273 -28.73 4.71 9.01
N SER A 274 -29.66 5.32 8.26
CA SER A 274 -30.89 4.65 7.82
C SER A 274 -30.57 3.52 6.85
N PRO A 275 -31.27 2.36 6.93
CA PRO A 275 -31.08 1.27 5.96
C PRO A 275 -31.34 1.65 4.51
N THR A 276 -32.17 2.67 4.27
CA THR A 276 -32.59 3.10 2.93
C THR A 276 -31.82 4.31 2.40
N ASP A 277 -31.14 5.07 3.27
CA ASP A 277 -30.54 6.37 2.94
C ASP A 277 -29.08 6.42 3.42
N PRO A 278 -28.11 6.05 2.57
CA PRO A 278 -26.70 6.29 2.84
C PRO A 278 -26.42 7.78 3.08
N VAL A 279 -25.52 8.08 3.99
CA VAL A 279 -25.18 9.47 4.33
C VAL A 279 -23.97 9.91 3.53
N GLU A 280 -24.11 11.00 2.79
CA GLU A 280 -22.99 11.63 2.08
C GLU A 280 -21.98 12.20 3.06
N THR A 281 -20.71 11.95 2.79
CA THR A 281 -19.57 12.44 3.55
C THR A 281 -18.37 12.65 2.63
N VAL A 282 -17.20 12.87 3.21
CA VAL A 282 -15.94 12.98 2.48
C VAL A 282 -15.01 11.83 2.83
N GLY A 283 -14.31 11.36 1.81
CA GLY A 283 -13.19 10.44 1.96
C GLY A 283 -11.89 11.23 2.05
N GLU A 284 -11.18 11.12 3.15
CA GLU A 284 -9.85 11.66 3.30
C GLU A 284 -8.83 10.73 2.64
N PRO A 285 -8.10 11.20 1.64
CA PRO A 285 -7.16 10.36 0.94
C PRO A 285 -6.00 9.93 1.84
N MET A 286 -5.60 8.68 1.69
CA MET A 286 -4.50 8.06 2.43
C MET A 286 -3.33 7.72 1.52
N ALA A 287 -2.14 7.68 2.06
CA ALA A 287 -0.94 7.30 1.32
C ALA A 287 0.01 6.44 2.15
N LEU A 288 0.64 5.48 1.50
CA LEU A 288 1.87 4.86 1.96
C LEU A 288 3.03 5.73 1.50
N ILE A 289 3.77 6.31 2.44
CA ILE A 289 4.96 7.13 2.19
C ILE A 289 6.22 6.42 2.63
N ALA A 290 7.35 6.75 2.00
CA ALA A 290 8.68 6.42 2.50
C ALA A 290 9.25 7.65 3.25
N LEU A 291 10.00 7.41 4.31
CA LEU A 291 10.61 8.49 5.06
C LEU A 291 12.03 8.77 4.57
N ASP A 292 12.43 10.02 4.70
CA ASP A 292 13.64 10.61 4.15
C ASP A 292 14.89 9.73 4.18
N ALA A 293 15.52 9.60 3.02
CA ALA A 293 16.81 8.92 2.90
C ALA A 293 17.67 9.64 1.85
N ALA A 294 18.91 9.94 2.20
CA ALA A 294 19.84 10.57 1.26
C ALA A 294 19.99 9.72 -0.01
N PRO A 295 19.86 10.29 -1.21
CA PRO A 295 20.04 9.57 -2.46
C PRO A 295 21.35 8.78 -2.49
N GLY A 296 21.30 7.52 -2.93
CA GLY A 296 22.48 6.63 -2.99
C GLY A 296 22.95 6.11 -1.62
N SER A 297 22.22 6.37 -0.54
CA SER A 297 22.54 5.78 0.77
C SER A 297 22.03 4.33 0.86
N PRO A 298 22.65 3.50 1.73
CA PRO A 298 22.14 2.14 1.99
C PRO A 298 20.67 2.10 2.43
N ARG A 299 20.21 3.17 3.12
CA ARG A 299 18.81 3.32 3.52
C ARG A 299 17.90 3.55 2.31
N ALA A 300 18.28 4.45 1.40
CA ALA A 300 17.53 4.69 0.16
C ALA A 300 17.39 3.40 -0.67
N ASP A 301 18.47 2.61 -0.76
CA ASP A 301 18.46 1.31 -1.42
C ASP A 301 17.53 0.32 -0.73
N ALA A 302 17.52 0.31 0.62
CA ALA A 302 16.64 -0.56 1.39
C ALA A 302 15.16 -0.20 1.17
N LEU A 303 14.80 1.09 1.27
CA LEU A 303 13.46 1.60 0.97
C LEU A 303 13.04 1.24 -0.45
N GLY A 304 13.93 1.42 -1.41
CA GLY A 304 13.69 1.07 -2.81
C GLY A 304 13.46 -0.42 -3.03
N ARG A 305 14.14 -1.31 -2.29
CA ARG A 305 13.91 -2.75 -2.35
C ARG A 305 12.54 -3.12 -1.79
N VAL A 306 12.18 -2.61 -0.62
CA VAL A 306 10.85 -2.88 -0.01
C VAL A 306 9.74 -2.37 -0.92
N ALA A 307 9.88 -1.17 -1.49
CA ALA A 307 8.89 -0.62 -2.41
C ALA A 307 8.72 -1.52 -3.66
N ARG A 308 9.81 -2.01 -4.25
CA ARG A 308 9.71 -2.95 -5.38
C ARG A 308 9.01 -4.25 -4.99
N LEU A 309 9.37 -4.83 -3.84
CA LEU A 309 8.72 -6.04 -3.33
C LEU A 309 7.22 -5.84 -3.09
N PHE A 310 6.82 -4.66 -2.62
CA PHE A 310 5.41 -4.29 -2.45
C PHE A 310 4.65 -4.40 -3.77
N PHE A 311 5.17 -3.81 -4.84
CA PHE A 311 4.53 -3.89 -6.15
C PHE A 311 4.60 -5.29 -6.77
N ASP A 312 5.70 -6.01 -6.60
CA ASP A 312 5.89 -7.36 -7.17
C ASP A 312 5.01 -8.41 -6.49
N ASN A 313 4.64 -8.19 -5.21
CA ASN A 313 3.88 -9.14 -4.40
C ASN A 313 2.52 -8.57 -3.97
N TYR A 314 1.97 -7.63 -4.72
CA TYR A 314 0.73 -6.95 -4.36
C TYR A 314 -0.45 -7.91 -4.17
N ASP A 315 -0.52 -8.95 -4.97
CA ASP A 315 -1.56 -9.98 -4.84
C ASP A 315 -1.60 -10.63 -3.44
N GLY A 316 -0.48 -10.61 -2.72
CA GLY A 316 -0.39 -11.08 -1.34
C GLY A 316 -1.24 -10.28 -0.34
N PHE A 317 -1.65 -9.06 -0.68
CA PHE A 317 -2.52 -8.23 0.15
C PHE A 317 -4.01 -8.48 -0.07
N LEU A 318 -4.38 -9.22 -1.13
CA LEU A 318 -5.76 -9.39 -1.56
C LEU A 318 -6.45 -10.57 -0.88
N GLY A 319 -5.77 -11.25 0.06
CA GLY A 319 -6.33 -12.35 0.86
C GLY A 319 -7.42 -11.86 1.83
N ASP A 320 -8.29 -12.78 2.25
CA ASP A 320 -9.40 -12.46 3.17
C ASP A 320 -8.92 -12.26 4.63
N ASP A 321 -7.68 -12.58 4.93
CA ASP A 321 -7.00 -12.35 6.22
C ASP A 321 -6.37 -10.95 6.34
N HIS A 322 -6.39 -10.16 5.26
CA HIS A 322 -5.90 -8.79 5.19
C HIS A 322 -7.04 -7.78 5.13
N ASP A 323 -6.72 -6.51 5.32
CA ASP A 323 -7.70 -5.43 5.20
C ASP A 323 -8.29 -5.39 3.78
N SER A 324 -9.63 -5.38 3.68
CA SER A 324 -10.31 -5.43 2.39
C SER A 324 -10.00 -4.23 1.47
N HIS A 325 -9.63 -3.09 2.05
CA HIS A 325 -9.33 -1.86 1.28
C HIS A 325 -8.00 -1.92 0.51
N TRP A 326 -7.21 -2.97 0.71
CA TRP A 326 -6.12 -3.25 -0.23
C TRP A 326 -6.63 -3.49 -1.66
N ARG A 327 -7.88 -3.95 -1.82
CA ARG A 327 -8.51 -4.14 -3.15
C ARG A 327 -8.86 -2.83 -3.85
N ASP A 328 -8.97 -1.74 -3.09
CA ASP A 328 -9.33 -0.40 -3.58
C ASP A 328 -8.11 0.49 -3.86
N VAL A 329 -6.91 -0.02 -3.65
CA VAL A 329 -5.65 0.72 -3.87
C VAL A 329 -5.36 0.82 -5.36
N ASN A 330 -5.16 2.03 -5.86
CA ASN A 330 -4.70 2.26 -7.22
C ASN A 330 -3.18 2.45 -7.26
N LEU A 331 -2.44 1.38 -7.56
CA LEU A 331 -0.98 1.41 -7.67
C LEU A 331 -0.48 2.37 -8.76
N ALA A 332 -1.25 2.57 -9.83
CA ALA A 332 -0.92 3.44 -10.94
C ALA A 332 -1.41 4.89 -10.75
N ALA A 333 -2.03 5.19 -9.60
CA ALA A 333 -2.53 6.54 -9.32
C ALA A 333 -1.46 7.60 -9.55
N ASP A 334 -1.86 8.65 -10.25
CA ASP A 334 -0.95 9.71 -10.70
C ASP A 334 -0.31 10.47 -9.51
N ALA A 335 0.91 10.96 -9.78
CA ALA A 335 1.67 11.82 -8.88
C ALA A 335 1.13 13.26 -8.77
N SER A 336 0.13 13.62 -9.60
CA SER A 336 -0.47 14.96 -9.58
C SER A 336 -1.27 15.28 -8.31
N TRP A 337 -1.39 14.32 -7.41
CA TRP A 337 -2.15 14.45 -6.16
C TRP A 337 -1.22 14.30 -4.93
N PRO A 338 -1.35 15.11 -3.88
CA PRO A 338 -2.22 16.26 -3.66
C PRO A 338 -1.73 17.53 -4.34
N THR A 339 -0.52 17.54 -4.82
CA THR A 339 0.11 18.63 -5.58
C THR A 339 0.91 18.01 -6.72
N GLU A 340 0.95 18.68 -7.86
CA GLU A 340 1.75 18.23 -9.02
C GLU A 340 3.25 18.03 -8.72
N SER A 341 3.69 18.50 -7.56
CA SER A 341 5.10 18.45 -7.15
C SER A 341 5.42 17.37 -6.11
N TRP A 342 4.45 16.56 -5.66
CA TRP A 342 4.75 15.52 -4.68
C TRP A 342 5.43 14.33 -5.35
N PRO A 343 6.71 14.05 -5.03
CA PRO A 343 7.45 13.01 -5.72
C PRO A 343 6.98 11.62 -5.29
N ARG A 344 6.89 10.72 -6.27
CA ARG A 344 6.82 9.30 -6.00
C ARG A 344 8.22 8.78 -5.66
N LEU A 345 8.33 7.79 -4.79
CA LEU A 345 9.59 7.11 -4.54
C LEU A 345 10.16 6.55 -5.85
N GLY A 346 11.42 6.86 -6.17
CA GLY A 346 12.01 6.54 -7.48
C GLY A 346 11.93 5.06 -7.85
N ALA A 347 12.03 4.14 -6.88
CA ALA A 347 11.89 2.71 -7.11
C ALA A 347 10.47 2.31 -7.51
N ALA A 348 9.45 2.95 -6.92
CA ALA A 348 8.04 2.74 -7.27
C ALA A 348 7.75 3.30 -8.67
N GLN A 349 8.24 4.49 -8.99
CA GLN A 349 8.10 5.09 -10.32
C GLN A 349 8.76 4.22 -11.39
N SER A 350 10.01 3.78 -11.16
CA SER A 350 10.73 2.93 -12.11
C SER A 350 10.01 1.60 -12.36
N TRP A 351 9.37 1.03 -11.34
CA TRP A 351 8.57 -0.20 -11.51
C TRP A 351 7.36 0.05 -12.43
N LEU A 352 6.62 1.14 -12.20
CA LEU A 352 5.47 1.52 -13.03
C LEU A 352 5.87 1.78 -14.48
N ASP A 353 6.98 2.50 -14.70
CA ASP A 353 7.50 2.80 -16.03
C ASP A 353 7.89 1.52 -16.77
N ALA A 354 8.52 0.57 -16.09
CA ALA A 354 8.86 -0.73 -16.66
C ALA A 354 7.61 -1.54 -17.03
N LYS A 355 6.57 -1.53 -16.19
CA LYS A 355 5.29 -2.20 -16.50
C LYS A 355 4.59 -1.56 -17.69
N LYS A 356 4.52 -0.22 -17.73
CA LYS A 356 3.96 0.52 -18.85
C LYS A 356 4.68 0.18 -20.15
N SER A 357 6.01 0.23 -20.16
CA SER A 357 6.83 -0.13 -21.32
C SER A 357 6.60 -1.58 -21.77
N SER A 358 6.41 -2.51 -20.82
CA SER A 358 6.09 -3.91 -21.13
C SER A 358 4.72 -4.07 -21.77
N VAL A 359 3.72 -3.33 -21.31
CA VAL A 359 2.36 -3.32 -21.88
C VAL A 359 2.40 -2.71 -23.29
N ASP A 360 3.07 -1.59 -23.48
CA ASP A 360 3.23 -0.93 -24.78
C ASP A 360 3.97 -1.84 -25.77
N GLY A 361 5.02 -2.53 -25.33
CA GLY A 361 5.74 -3.52 -26.12
C GLY A 361 4.87 -4.71 -26.53
N SER A 362 4.06 -5.22 -25.60
CA SER A 362 3.11 -6.32 -25.87
C SER A 362 2.02 -5.89 -26.85
N LEU A 363 1.54 -4.64 -26.76
CA LEU A 363 0.58 -4.06 -27.69
C LEU A 363 1.18 -3.93 -29.10
N ALA A 364 2.41 -3.44 -29.21
CA ALA A 364 3.12 -3.33 -30.48
C ALA A 364 3.33 -4.70 -31.13
N ALA A 365 3.74 -5.71 -30.34
CA ALA A 365 3.91 -7.09 -30.81
C ALA A 365 2.58 -7.72 -31.25
N PHE A 366 1.50 -7.47 -30.50
CA PHE A 366 0.15 -7.92 -30.89
C PHE A 366 -0.32 -7.26 -32.19
N ARG A 367 -0.14 -5.94 -32.32
CA ARG A 367 -0.49 -5.20 -33.56
C ARG A 367 0.28 -5.73 -34.77
N ALA A 368 1.58 -6.00 -34.61
CA ALA A 368 2.39 -6.58 -35.67
C ALA A 368 1.92 -7.97 -36.07
N SER A 369 1.60 -8.83 -35.11
CA SER A 369 1.06 -10.19 -35.34
C SER A 369 -0.32 -10.14 -35.99
N ALA A 370 -1.22 -9.30 -35.48
CA ALA A 370 -2.57 -9.13 -36.03
C ALA A 370 -2.54 -8.61 -37.48
N LYS A 371 -1.60 -7.69 -37.78
CA LYS A 371 -1.39 -7.19 -39.13
C LYS A 371 -0.91 -8.30 -40.10
N SER A 372 -0.03 -9.18 -39.62
CA SER A 372 0.45 -10.34 -40.39
C SER A 372 -0.67 -11.33 -40.69
N VAL A 373 -1.51 -11.65 -39.73
CA VAL A 373 -2.66 -12.54 -39.89
C VAL A 373 -3.73 -11.91 -40.77
N ALA A 374 -4.02 -10.62 -40.60
CA ALA A 374 -5.00 -9.91 -41.44
C ALA A 374 -4.61 -9.87 -42.90
N THR A 375 -3.30 -9.71 -43.19
CA THR A 375 -2.78 -9.70 -44.57
C THR A 375 -2.90 -11.09 -45.22
N SER A 376 -2.76 -12.17 -44.49
CA SER A 376 -2.90 -13.54 -44.97
C SER A 376 -4.36 -14.03 -45.08
N ALA A 377 -5.28 -13.43 -44.35
CA ALA A 377 -6.66 -13.84 -44.25
C ALA A 377 -7.68 -12.91 -44.91
N GLY A 378 -7.22 -11.80 -45.55
CA GLY A 378 -8.10 -10.86 -46.26
C GLY A 378 -9.00 -10.01 -45.33
N TRP A 379 -8.62 -9.78 -44.09
CA TRP A 379 -9.37 -8.97 -43.12
C TRP A 379 -9.22 -7.45 -43.31
N PRO A 380 -10.28 -6.67 -43.00
CA PRO A 380 -10.44 -5.37 -43.63
C PRO A 380 -9.63 -4.19 -43.10
N SER A 381 -9.07 -4.13 -41.90
CA SER A 381 -8.24 -2.97 -41.54
C SER A 381 -7.45 -3.06 -40.22
N ALA A 382 -6.39 -2.22 -40.10
CA ALA A 382 -5.62 -2.01 -38.87
C ALA A 382 -6.47 -1.41 -37.73
N ALA A 383 -7.54 -0.67 -38.05
CA ALA A 383 -8.47 -0.10 -37.07
C ALA A 383 -9.31 -1.17 -36.32
N ASP A 384 -9.55 -2.32 -36.95
CA ASP A 384 -10.31 -3.40 -36.31
C ASP A 384 -9.45 -4.21 -35.35
N SER A 385 -8.13 -4.30 -35.60
CA SER A 385 -7.20 -4.93 -34.65
C SER A 385 -7.02 -4.10 -33.38
N ASP A 386 -7.03 -2.78 -33.49
CA ASP A 386 -6.97 -1.87 -32.34
C ASP A 386 -8.24 -1.95 -31.46
N ARG A 387 -9.42 -2.01 -32.10
CA ARG A 387 -10.69 -2.21 -31.41
C ARG A 387 -10.79 -3.58 -30.69
N LEU A 388 -10.27 -4.63 -31.31
CA LEU A 388 -10.22 -5.96 -30.69
C LEU A 388 -9.28 -5.99 -29.49
N TYR A 389 -8.14 -5.32 -29.59
CA TYR A 389 -7.21 -5.22 -28.47
C TYR A 389 -7.78 -4.37 -27.33
N ASP A 390 -8.40 -3.25 -27.62
CA ASP A 390 -9.08 -2.40 -26.63
C ASP A 390 -10.26 -3.14 -25.97
N GLY A 391 -10.97 -3.97 -26.75
CA GLY A 391 -12.02 -4.85 -26.21
C GLY A 391 -11.46 -5.92 -25.27
N LEU A 392 -10.34 -6.54 -25.62
CA LEU A 392 -9.66 -7.57 -24.83
C LEU A 392 -9.05 -6.99 -23.53
N THR A 393 -8.45 -5.81 -23.60
CA THR A 393 -7.88 -5.14 -22.42
C THR A 393 -8.95 -4.65 -21.45
N ARG A 394 -10.08 -4.12 -21.96
CA ARG A 394 -11.26 -3.81 -21.13
C ARG A 394 -11.86 -5.06 -20.49
N TRP A 395 -12.02 -6.13 -21.27
CA TRP A 395 -12.53 -7.40 -20.74
C TRP A 395 -11.61 -7.98 -19.66
N ARG A 396 -10.30 -7.91 -19.84
CA ARG A 396 -9.31 -8.37 -18.85
C ARG A 396 -9.31 -7.51 -17.60
N GLY A 397 -9.52 -6.19 -17.71
CA GLY A 397 -9.68 -5.27 -16.58
C GLY A 397 -11.01 -5.41 -15.82
N LEU A 398 -12.02 -6.08 -16.41
CA LEU A 398 -13.29 -6.40 -15.75
C LEU A 398 -13.26 -7.77 -15.06
N MET A 399 -12.23 -8.59 -15.30
CA MET A 399 -12.06 -9.94 -14.77
C MET A 399 -10.95 -10.01 -13.70
N GLN A 400 -10.30 -8.90 -13.42
CA GLN A 400 -9.36 -8.68 -12.32
C GLN A 400 -10.03 -7.74 -11.29
#